data_ec83e77265a4b170821eddc92688db97
#
_entry.id   ec83e77265a4b170821eddc92688db97
#
_cell.length_a   1.000
_cell.length_b   1.000
_cell.length_c   1.000
_cell.angle_alpha   90.00
_cell.angle_beta   90.00
_cell.angle_gamma   90.00
#
_symmetry.space_group_name_H-M   'P 1'
#
loop_
_entity.id
_entity.type
_entity.pdbx_description
1 polymer ?
#
loop_
_entity_poly.entity_id
_entity_poly.type
_entity_poly.pdbx_seq_one_letter_code
_entity_poly.pdbx_strand_id
1 'polypeptide(L)'
;EFSTDRALVHVKEISKEPHAVGFPAHAKVRSYIISELQKLGLETSIQEGYTSGDWGNLSKAVNILARIKGKETGKALLLLSHYDSSPHSSLGASDAGSGVATILEGVRAFLKKNPNPKNDIIILISDAEELGLNGADLFVHEHEWLKDVGLVLNFEARGSGGPSYMLMETNRGNSRLISEFITANPEFPVANSLAYSIYKMLPNDTDLTVFREDADIEGFNFAFIDDHFDYHTANDNYERLDRNTLAHQGSYLMPLLNHFSSIDLSDLKSLNDNVYLNVPFFRMVSYPFTWIMPMLILAVLLFIILLIAGFKKKVLNGKDILKGFIPVFISLAINGIVGFYSWSVLKWLYPSYKDILHGFTYNGHAYIIAFTLFSIGVCFYAYHRFKVVKTANLLIAPLFLWLIICGLLAVYLKGAAFFIVPLFSFLVALYVHINQKNPNPFLLVFLGIPALFILSPF
;
A
#
# COMPACT_ATOMS: atom_id res chain seq x y z
N GLU A 1 6.45 -7.18 -24.18
CA GLU A 1 5.94 -7.72 -22.91
C GLU A 1 7.03 -7.67 -21.86
N PHE A 2 6.67 -7.25 -20.63
CA PHE A 2 7.55 -7.31 -19.47
C PHE A 2 7.87 -8.78 -19.14
N SER A 3 9.12 -9.06 -18.76
CA SER A 3 9.55 -10.39 -18.37
C SER A 3 10.31 -10.33 -17.06
N THR A 4 9.79 -11.04 -16.07
CA THR A 4 10.42 -11.19 -14.76
C THR A 4 11.81 -11.80 -14.88
N ASP A 5 12.01 -12.79 -15.77
CA ASP A 5 13.32 -13.42 -15.96
C ASP A 5 14.38 -12.43 -16.46
N ARG A 6 14.00 -11.52 -17.36
CA ARG A 6 14.93 -10.47 -17.84
C ARG A 6 15.19 -9.42 -16.77
N ALA A 7 14.16 -9.03 -16.01
CA ALA A 7 14.34 -8.11 -14.87
C ALA A 7 15.26 -8.73 -13.82
N LEU A 8 15.13 -10.02 -13.54
CA LEU A 8 16.01 -10.75 -12.61
C LEU A 8 17.50 -10.76 -13.03
N VAL A 9 17.80 -10.67 -14.33
CA VAL A 9 19.19 -10.49 -14.78
C VAL A 9 19.75 -9.18 -14.26
N HIS A 10 18.95 -8.09 -14.33
CA HIS A 10 19.36 -6.80 -13.81
C HIS A 10 19.53 -6.81 -12.28
N VAL A 11 18.57 -7.38 -11.55
CA VAL A 11 18.68 -7.52 -10.10
C VAL A 11 19.97 -8.26 -9.73
N LYS A 12 20.25 -9.38 -10.39
CA LYS A 12 21.44 -10.19 -10.12
C LYS A 12 22.75 -9.44 -10.36
N GLU A 13 22.80 -8.61 -11.39
CA GLU A 13 24.00 -7.81 -11.69
C GLU A 13 24.19 -6.67 -10.67
N ILE A 14 23.10 -5.99 -10.30
CA ILE A 14 23.12 -4.87 -9.35
C ILE A 14 23.51 -5.35 -7.95
N SER A 15 22.94 -6.46 -7.48
CA SER A 15 23.09 -6.95 -6.11
C SER A 15 24.23 -7.95 -5.89
N LYS A 16 25.28 -7.92 -6.71
CA LYS A 16 26.45 -8.81 -6.55
C LYS A 16 27.27 -8.51 -5.31
N GLU A 17 27.41 -7.24 -5.00
CA GLU A 17 28.23 -6.73 -3.90
C GLU A 17 27.47 -5.56 -3.23
N PRO A 18 27.65 -5.31 -1.92
CA PRO A 18 27.15 -4.08 -1.30
C PRO A 18 27.66 -2.85 -2.06
N HIS A 19 26.75 -1.97 -2.43
CA HIS A 19 27.04 -0.83 -3.29
C HIS A 19 26.47 0.50 -2.75
N ALA A 20 26.52 0.67 -1.44
CA ALA A 20 26.26 1.95 -0.81
C ALA A 20 27.22 3.03 -1.34
N VAL A 21 26.81 4.29 -1.19
CA VAL A 21 27.65 5.43 -1.55
C VAL A 21 29.03 5.31 -0.89
N GLY A 22 30.10 5.45 -1.69
CA GLY A 22 31.48 5.29 -1.24
C GLY A 22 32.01 3.87 -1.30
N PHE A 23 31.20 2.85 -1.59
CA PHE A 23 31.67 1.47 -1.78
C PHE A 23 32.26 1.26 -3.18
N PRO A 24 33.28 0.37 -3.36
CA PRO A 24 33.88 0.14 -4.68
C PRO A 24 32.90 -0.37 -5.75
N ALA A 25 31.86 -1.12 -5.35
CA ALA A 25 30.85 -1.65 -6.25
C ALA A 25 29.88 -0.57 -6.75
N HIS A 26 29.70 0.54 -6.02
CA HIS A 26 28.78 1.62 -6.37
C HIS A 26 28.99 2.16 -7.80
N ALA A 27 30.24 2.49 -8.16
CA ALA A 27 30.57 2.93 -9.51
C ALA A 27 30.36 1.86 -10.58
N LYS A 28 30.54 0.56 -10.25
CA LYS A 28 30.29 -0.55 -11.16
C LYS A 28 28.81 -0.69 -11.48
N VAL A 29 27.95 -0.61 -10.45
CA VAL A 29 26.48 -0.64 -10.60
C VAL A 29 26.02 0.52 -11.47
N ARG A 30 26.48 1.74 -11.19
CA ARG A 30 26.20 2.92 -12.03
C ARG A 30 26.57 2.68 -13.49
N SER A 31 27.77 2.20 -13.75
CA SER A 31 28.25 1.93 -15.12
C SER A 31 27.42 0.85 -15.81
N TYR A 32 26.98 -0.18 -15.07
CA TYR A 32 26.10 -1.21 -15.58
C TYR A 32 24.76 -0.63 -16.03
N ILE A 33 24.08 0.16 -15.16
CA ILE A 33 22.78 0.77 -15.46
C ILE A 33 22.87 1.68 -16.70
N ILE A 34 23.91 2.51 -16.77
CA ILE A 34 24.17 3.36 -17.94
C ILE A 34 24.28 2.52 -19.21
N SER A 35 25.07 1.44 -19.17
CA SER A 35 25.24 0.53 -20.31
C SER A 35 23.93 -0.10 -20.76
N GLU A 36 23.07 -0.52 -19.81
CA GLU A 36 21.76 -1.11 -20.13
C GLU A 36 20.80 -0.08 -20.78
N LEU A 37 20.76 1.15 -20.28
CA LEU A 37 19.98 2.22 -20.91
C LEU A 37 20.48 2.54 -22.33
N GLN A 38 21.80 2.57 -22.53
CA GLN A 38 22.41 2.80 -23.86
C GLN A 38 22.12 1.66 -24.83
N LYS A 39 22.08 0.40 -24.38
CA LYS A 39 21.65 -0.75 -25.20
C LYS A 39 20.20 -0.64 -25.69
N LEU A 40 19.35 0.10 -24.96
CA LEU A 40 18.00 0.42 -25.38
C LEU A 40 17.93 1.57 -26.40
N GLY A 41 19.08 2.13 -26.78
CA GLY A 41 19.18 3.26 -27.71
C GLY A 41 18.94 4.62 -27.04
N LEU A 42 19.00 4.70 -25.73
CA LEU A 42 18.79 5.94 -24.99
C LEU A 42 20.11 6.68 -24.77
N GLU A 43 20.08 7.98 -25.00
CA GLU A 43 21.15 8.87 -24.55
C GLU A 43 21.09 9.03 -23.04
N THR A 44 22.23 8.83 -22.37
CA THR A 44 22.33 8.94 -20.92
C THR A 44 23.17 10.13 -20.54
N SER A 45 22.79 10.82 -19.46
CA SER A 45 23.57 11.86 -18.83
C SER A 45 23.71 11.60 -17.34
N ILE A 46 24.66 12.28 -16.71
CA ILE A 46 24.91 12.21 -15.27
C ILE A 46 24.71 13.63 -14.72
N GLN A 47 23.97 13.69 -13.61
CA GLN A 47 23.95 14.86 -12.75
C GLN A 47 24.73 14.51 -11.49
N GLU A 48 25.73 15.30 -11.13
CA GLU A 48 26.48 15.11 -9.89
C GLU A 48 26.57 16.40 -9.08
N GLY A 49 26.43 16.30 -7.77
CA GLY A 49 26.50 17.44 -6.88
C GLY A 49 26.51 17.04 -5.41
N TYR A 50 26.74 18.02 -4.55
CA TYR A 50 26.71 17.84 -3.10
C TYR A 50 25.42 18.41 -2.54
N THR A 51 24.66 17.59 -1.80
CA THR A 51 23.51 18.04 -1.04
C THR A 51 23.59 17.50 0.40
N SER A 52 22.88 18.12 1.32
CA SER A 52 22.75 17.61 2.68
C SER A 52 21.51 16.74 2.87
N GLY A 53 20.60 16.70 1.87
CA GLY A 53 19.35 15.96 1.96
C GLY A 53 18.51 16.31 3.20
N ASP A 54 17.40 15.63 3.37
CA ASP A 54 16.45 15.89 4.46
C ASP A 54 16.98 15.52 5.84
N TRP A 55 17.91 14.57 5.91
CA TRP A 55 18.48 14.12 7.19
C TRP A 55 19.78 14.79 7.56
N GLY A 56 20.19 15.78 6.79
CA GLY A 56 21.41 16.55 7.04
C GLY A 56 22.71 15.78 6.75
N ASN A 57 22.64 14.66 6.04
CA ASN A 57 23.82 13.90 5.63
C ASN A 57 24.41 14.47 4.35
N LEU A 58 25.49 15.22 4.44
CA LEU A 58 26.18 15.73 3.25
C LEU A 58 26.77 14.58 2.42
N SER A 59 26.29 14.45 1.20
CA SER A 59 26.78 13.44 0.25
C SER A 59 26.96 14.03 -1.14
N LYS A 60 27.88 13.46 -1.91
CA LYS A 60 27.97 13.68 -3.35
C LYS A 60 27.11 12.65 -4.06
N ALA A 61 25.91 13.04 -4.47
CA ALA A 61 25.03 12.21 -5.27
C ALA A 61 25.43 12.23 -6.75
N VAL A 62 25.24 11.12 -7.45
CA VAL A 62 25.55 10.93 -8.88
C VAL A 62 24.36 10.26 -9.57
N ASN A 63 23.38 11.04 -9.93
CA ASN A 63 22.15 10.58 -10.60
C ASN A 63 22.42 10.14 -12.05
N ILE A 64 21.72 9.11 -12.50
CA ILE A 64 21.69 8.65 -13.90
C ILE A 64 20.39 9.11 -14.53
N LEU A 65 20.48 9.74 -15.69
CA LEU A 65 19.34 10.29 -16.40
C LEU A 65 19.28 9.79 -17.83
N ALA A 66 18.05 9.55 -18.29
CA ALA A 66 17.74 9.36 -19.70
C ALA A 66 16.37 9.95 -20.03
N ARG A 67 16.12 10.28 -21.31
CA ARG A 67 14.86 10.87 -21.73
C ARG A 67 14.40 10.27 -23.05
N ILE A 68 13.21 9.71 -23.06
CA ILE A 68 12.49 9.28 -24.26
C ILE A 68 11.67 10.47 -24.74
N LYS A 69 11.97 11.00 -25.91
CA LYS A 69 11.23 12.12 -26.48
C LYS A 69 9.86 11.68 -26.96
N GLY A 70 8.84 12.42 -26.52
CA GLY A 70 7.47 12.32 -27.00
C GLY A 70 7.25 13.11 -28.28
N LYS A 71 6.06 12.93 -28.86
CA LYS A 71 5.61 13.63 -30.06
C LYS A 71 5.05 15.02 -29.79
N GLU A 72 4.57 15.24 -28.57
CA GLU A 72 3.92 16.48 -28.17
C GLU A 72 4.76 17.22 -27.11
N THR A 73 4.63 18.54 -27.09
CA THR A 73 5.18 19.37 -26.03
C THR A 73 4.19 19.43 -24.87
N GLY A 74 4.57 18.93 -23.72
CA GLY A 74 3.74 18.89 -22.53
C GLY A 74 4.53 18.46 -21.32
N LYS A 75 3.84 18.11 -20.24
CA LYS A 75 4.46 17.55 -19.05
C LYS A 75 4.94 16.13 -19.30
N ALA A 76 6.09 15.77 -18.73
CA ALA A 76 6.71 14.47 -18.81
C ALA A 76 6.27 13.54 -17.69
N LEU A 77 6.24 12.25 -17.97
CA LEU A 77 6.19 11.20 -16.94
C LEU A 77 7.61 10.90 -16.48
N LEU A 78 7.84 10.90 -15.17
CA LEU A 78 9.12 10.53 -14.58
C LEU A 78 9.03 9.13 -13.94
N LEU A 79 9.96 8.24 -14.33
CA LEU A 79 10.18 6.94 -13.70
C LEU A 79 11.35 7.06 -12.75
N LEU A 80 11.15 6.67 -11.48
CA LEU A 80 12.09 6.90 -10.38
C LEU A 80 12.38 5.61 -9.63
N SER A 81 13.63 5.39 -9.30
CA SER A 81 14.13 4.41 -8.31
C SER A 81 15.58 4.74 -7.99
N HIS A 82 16.07 4.35 -6.83
CA HIS A 82 17.47 4.58 -6.46
C HIS A 82 18.35 3.35 -6.73
N TYR A 83 19.67 3.59 -6.87
CA TYR A 83 20.62 2.50 -7.15
C TYR A 83 21.68 2.30 -6.07
N ASP A 84 21.74 3.14 -5.05
CA ASP A 84 22.58 2.91 -3.88
C ASP A 84 21.90 1.89 -2.94
N SER A 85 22.69 1.03 -2.31
CA SER A 85 22.19 0.12 -1.29
C SER A 85 22.43 0.68 0.11
N SER A 86 21.64 0.23 1.08
CA SER A 86 21.80 0.64 2.47
C SER A 86 23.23 0.36 2.97
N PRO A 87 23.85 1.32 3.71
CA PRO A 87 25.22 1.18 4.19
C PRO A 87 25.43 0.06 5.21
N HIS A 88 24.37 -0.62 5.67
CA HIS A 88 24.45 -1.73 6.62
C HIS A 88 24.75 -3.10 5.96
N SER A 89 25.59 -3.12 4.94
CA SER A 89 26.00 -4.32 4.17
C SER A 89 24.86 -4.94 3.35
N SER A 90 23.80 -4.21 3.08
CA SER A 90 22.75 -4.64 2.14
C SER A 90 23.31 -4.83 0.75
N LEU A 91 22.87 -5.89 0.08
CA LEU A 91 23.17 -6.11 -1.34
C LEU A 91 22.19 -5.35 -2.25
N GLY A 92 21.13 -4.75 -1.69
CA GLY A 92 20.18 -3.90 -2.42
C GLY A 92 19.44 -4.63 -3.55
N ALA A 93 19.13 -5.91 -3.39
CA ALA A 93 18.42 -6.67 -4.41
C ALA A 93 16.95 -6.23 -4.51
N SER A 94 16.32 -6.02 -3.36
CA SER A 94 14.96 -5.50 -3.26
C SER A 94 14.99 -3.97 -3.27
N ASP A 95 15.78 -3.40 -2.39
CA ASP A 95 15.86 -1.98 -2.05
C ASP A 95 17.13 -1.31 -2.63
N ALA A 96 17.06 -0.57 -3.82
CA ALA A 96 15.92 -0.67 -4.75
C ALA A 96 16.34 -1.28 -6.11
N GLY A 97 17.21 -2.29 -6.07
CA GLY A 97 17.60 -3.03 -7.29
C GLY A 97 16.41 -3.61 -8.05
N SER A 98 15.33 -4.00 -7.34
CA SER A 98 14.08 -4.45 -7.95
C SER A 98 13.38 -3.33 -8.73
N GLY A 99 13.35 -2.12 -8.19
CA GLY A 99 12.77 -0.95 -8.85
C GLY A 99 13.55 -0.54 -10.09
N VAL A 100 14.88 -0.49 -10.00
CA VAL A 100 15.75 -0.24 -11.15
C VAL A 100 15.55 -1.29 -12.24
N ALA A 101 15.51 -2.57 -11.89
CA ALA A 101 15.26 -3.67 -12.83
C ALA A 101 13.88 -3.59 -13.47
N THR A 102 12.86 -3.20 -12.69
CA THR A 102 11.50 -2.98 -13.18
C THR A 102 11.47 -1.87 -14.22
N ILE A 103 12.14 -0.75 -13.97
CA ILE A 103 12.23 0.36 -14.93
C ILE A 103 12.98 -0.06 -16.20
N LEU A 104 14.16 -0.69 -16.09
CA LEU A 104 14.96 -1.11 -17.25
C LEU A 104 14.17 -2.05 -18.17
N GLU A 105 13.58 -3.12 -17.60
CA GLU A 105 12.80 -4.08 -18.39
C GLU A 105 11.48 -3.50 -18.89
N GLY A 106 10.80 -2.68 -18.08
CA GLY A 106 9.58 -2.01 -18.47
C GLY A 106 9.77 -1.05 -19.65
N VAL A 107 10.82 -0.23 -19.60
CA VAL A 107 11.20 0.68 -20.72
C VAL A 107 11.56 -0.12 -21.96
N ARG A 108 12.33 -1.20 -21.83
CA ARG A 108 12.65 -2.11 -22.95
C ARG A 108 11.35 -2.65 -23.59
N ALA A 109 10.42 -3.13 -22.77
CA ALA A 109 9.16 -3.72 -23.24
C ALA A 109 8.26 -2.65 -23.89
N PHE A 110 8.24 -1.45 -23.31
CA PHE A 110 7.46 -0.32 -23.80
C PHE A 110 7.95 0.17 -25.17
N LEU A 111 9.25 0.43 -25.32
CA LEU A 111 9.84 0.94 -26.56
C LEU A 111 9.64 0.00 -27.75
N LYS A 112 9.55 -1.32 -27.52
CA LYS A 112 9.22 -2.28 -28.59
C LYS A 112 7.83 -2.12 -29.18
N LYS A 113 6.85 -1.63 -28.38
CA LYS A 113 5.47 -1.43 -28.80
C LYS A 113 5.17 0.01 -29.17
N ASN A 114 5.76 0.94 -28.43
CA ASN A 114 5.52 2.37 -28.55
C ASN A 114 6.82 3.16 -28.55
N PRO A 115 7.58 3.13 -29.64
CA PRO A 115 8.89 3.82 -29.74
C PRO A 115 8.78 5.35 -29.68
N ASN A 116 7.59 5.90 -29.94
CA ASN A 116 7.33 7.32 -29.98
C ASN A 116 6.08 7.64 -29.15
N PRO A 117 6.16 7.74 -27.82
CA PRO A 117 5.03 8.08 -26.98
C PRO A 117 4.49 9.50 -27.27
N LYS A 118 3.34 9.84 -26.70
CA LYS A 118 2.82 11.21 -26.80
C LYS A 118 3.63 12.16 -25.91
N ASN A 119 3.77 11.83 -24.63
CA ASN A 119 4.51 12.61 -23.66
C ASN A 119 5.97 12.17 -23.61
N ASP A 120 6.87 13.08 -23.24
CA ASP A 120 8.22 12.73 -22.84
C ASP A 120 8.19 11.78 -21.62
N ILE A 121 9.12 10.82 -21.57
CA ILE A 121 9.35 9.98 -20.40
C ILE A 121 10.77 10.23 -19.91
N ILE A 122 10.90 10.70 -18.69
CA ILE A 122 12.17 10.90 -18.00
C ILE A 122 12.45 9.66 -17.14
N ILE A 123 13.65 9.15 -17.22
CA ILE A 123 14.15 8.08 -16.34
C ILE A 123 15.18 8.73 -15.44
N LEU A 124 14.92 8.71 -14.14
CA LEU A 124 15.83 9.13 -13.10
C LEU A 124 16.15 7.93 -12.23
N ILE A 125 17.39 7.45 -12.29
CA ILE A 125 17.91 6.50 -11.32
C ILE A 125 18.77 7.31 -10.36
N SER A 126 18.19 7.58 -9.20
CA SER A 126 18.74 8.46 -8.16
C SER A 126 19.86 7.77 -7.37
N ASP A 127 20.64 8.57 -6.68
CA ASP A 127 21.77 8.16 -5.85
C ASP A 127 21.62 8.70 -4.42
N ALA A 128 22.23 8.02 -3.47
CA ALA A 128 22.28 8.45 -2.07
C ALA A 128 20.89 8.65 -1.44
N GLU A 129 19.91 7.85 -1.83
CA GLU A 129 18.58 7.81 -1.20
C GLU A 129 18.71 7.39 0.25
N GLU A 130 19.46 6.34 0.49
CA GLU A 130 19.72 5.72 1.79
C GLU A 130 20.49 6.62 2.80
N LEU A 131 21.04 7.72 2.34
CA LEU A 131 21.73 8.69 3.19
C LEU A 131 20.85 9.89 3.57
N GLY A 132 19.76 10.14 2.82
CA GLY A 132 18.86 11.26 3.10
C GLY A 132 18.26 11.86 1.83
N LEU A 133 17.89 11.01 0.86
CA LEU A 133 17.21 11.40 -0.39
C LEU A 133 18.03 12.36 -1.26
N ASN A 134 19.36 12.33 -1.12
CA ASN A 134 20.26 13.35 -1.70
C ASN A 134 20.16 13.44 -3.22
N GLY A 135 19.96 12.31 -3.92
CA GLY A 135 19.82 12.33 -5.38
C GLY A 135 18.54 13.01 -5.85
N ALA A 136 17.41 12.75 -5.17
CA ALA A 136 16.15 13.43 -5.46
C ALA A 136 16.25 14.92 -5.12
N ASP A 137 16.84 15.27 -3.97
CA ASP A 137 17.10 16.65 -3.55
C ASP A 137 17.93 17.40 -4.61
N LEU A 138 19.01 16.79 -5.10
CA LEU A 138 19.83 17.37 -6.15
C LEU A 138 19.06 17.57 -7.45
N PHE A 139 18.21 16.62 -7.85
CA PHE A 139 17.41 16.74 -9.07
C PHE A 139 16.35 17.84 -8.93
N VAL A 140 15.65 17.86 -7.82
CA VAL A 140 14.55 18.82 -7.59
C VAL A 140 15.06 20.24 -7.50
N HIS A 141 16.21 20.50 -6.90
CA HIS A 141 16.70 21.87 -6.72
C HIS A 141 17.56 22.37 -7.88
N GLU A 142 18.21 21.49 -8.64
CA GLU A 142 19.22 21.93 -9.60
C GLU A 142 18.98 21.49 -11.07
N HIS A 143 18.14 20.46 -11.31
CA HIS A 143 18.03 19.94 -12.67
C HIS A 143 16.97 20.66 -13.50
N GLU A 144 17.36 21.11 -14.71
CA GLU A 144 16.47 21.85 -15.59
C GLU A 144 15.22 21.09 -16.06
N TRP A 145 15.26 19.73 -16.06
CA TRP A 145 14.13 18.90 -16.48
C TRP A 145 13.02 18.82 -15.42
N LEU A 146 13.25 19.30 -14.20
CA LEU A 146 12.20 19.34 -13.16
C LEU A 146 10.96 20.08 -13.66
N LYS A 147 11.14 21.19 -14.35
CA LYS A 147 10.05 22.02 -14.90
C LYS A 147 9.14 21.27 -15.87
N ASP A 148 9.65 20.19 -16.49
CA ASP A 148 8.90 19.36 -17.43
C ASP A 148 8.10 18.27 -16.74
N VAL A 149 8.46 17.86 -15.52
CA VAL A 149 7.83 16.74 -14.79
C VAL A 149 6.38 17.09 -14.44
N GLY A 150 5.46 16.18 -14.76
CA GLY A 150 4.05 16.28 -14.41
C GLY A 150 3.56 15.22 -13.45
N LEU A 151 4.20 14.04 -13.45
CA LEU A 151 3.88 12.91 -12.58
C LEU A 151 5.11 12.05 -12.37
N VAL A 152 5.24 11.47 -11.17
CA VAL A 152 6.30 10.54 -10.81
C VAL A 152 5.74 9.15 -10.53
N LEU A 153 6.37 8.11 -11.08
CA LEU A 153 6.17 6.71 -10.67
C LEU A 153 7.46 6.23 -10.01
N ASN A 154 7.42 6.04 -8.71
CA ASN A 154 8.56 5.58 -7.90
C ASN A 154 8.42 4.11 -7.53
N PHE A 155 9.48 3.33 -7.69
CA PHE A 155 9.52 1.89 -7.39
C PHE A 155 10.50 1.63 -6.27
N GLU A 156 9.96 1.12 -5.16
CA GLU A 156 10.61 1.00 -3.86
C GLU A 156 10.42 -0.38 -3.22
N ALA A 157 11.14 -0.62 -2.12
CA ALA A 157 10.96 -1.78 -1.28
C ALA A 157 11.23 -1.47 0.20
N ARG A 158 10.55 -2.19 1.09
CA ARG A 158 10.79 -2.23 2.54
C ARG A 158 10.81 -3.67 3.06
N GLY A 159 11.19 -4.60 2.23
CA GLY A 159 11.25 -6.03 2.49
C GLY A 159 11.71 -6.76 1.26
N SER A 160 11.58 -8.08 1.23
CA SER A 160 12.00 -8.90 0.09
C SER A 160 10.86 -9.65 -0.59
N GLY A 161 9.62 -9.47 -0.14
CA GLY A 161 8.47 -10.22 -0.63
C GLY A 161 7.13 -9.51 -0.50
N GLY A 162 6.08 -10.26 -0.82
CA GLY A 162 4.69 -9.82 -0.75
C GLY A 162 4.24 -8.91 -1.89
N PRO A 163 2.99 -8.47 -1.87
CA PRO A 163 2.46 -7.58 -2.88
C PRO A 163 3.04 -6.17 -2.75
N SER A 164 3.27 -5.53 -3.88
CA SER A 164 3.64 -4.12 -3.92
C SER A 164 2.38 -3.27 -3.69
N TYR A 165 2.42 -2.43 -2.66
CA TYR A 165 1.36 -1.48 -2.35
C TYR A 165 1.51 -0.24 -3.24
N MET A 166 0.40 0.24 -3.78
CA MET A 166 0.34 1.56 -4.38
C MET A 166 -0.01 2.60 -3.31
N LEU A 167 0.94 3.50 -3.05
CA LEU A 167 0.81 4.63 -2.15
C LEU A 167 0.91 5.92 -2.95
N MET A 168 0.03 6.88 -2.69
CA MET A 168 0.05 8.16 -3.40
C MET A 168 0.78 9.23 -2.60
N GLU A 169 1.52 10.07 -3.31
CA GLU A 169 2.11 11.29 -2.77
C GLU A 169 1.40 12.49 -3.40
N THR A 170 0.71 13.27 -2.59
CA THR A 170 0.02 14.50 -3.02
C THR A 170 -0.10 15.48 -1.86
N ASN A 171 0.05 16.78 -2.15
CA ASN A 171 -0.19 17.87 -1.21
C ASN A 171 -1.67 18.27 -1.14
N ARG A 172 -2.50 17.71 -2.02
CA ARG A 172 -3.93 18.02 -2.17
C ARG A 172 -4.79 16.76 -2.00
N GLY A 173 -5.92 16.72 -2.66
CA GLY A 173 -6.81 15.57 -2.70
C GLY A 173 -6.37 14.52 -3.71
N ASN A 174 -6.79 13.30 -3.47
CA ASN A 174 -6.38 12.12 -4.24
C ASN A 174 -7.32 11.75 -5.39
N SER A 175 -8.47 12.43 -5.54
CA SER A 175 -9.56 11.92 -6.41
C SER A 175 -9.15 11.81 -7.88
N ARG A 176 -8.34 12.74 -8.40
CA ARG A 176 -7.89 12.69 -9.79
C ARG A 176 -6.88 11.57 -10.00
N LEU A 177 -5.88 11.47 -9.15
CA LEU A 177 -4.85 10.42 -9.23
C LEU A 177 -5.46 9.01 -9.16
N ILE A 178 -6.36 8.76 -8.20
CA ILE A 178 -6.98 7.44 -8.09
C ILE A 178 -7.89 7.13 -9.29
N SER A 179 -8.56 8.13 -9.86
CA SER A 179 -9.36 7.96 -11.07
C SER A 179 -8.50 7.56 -12.26
N GLU A 180 -7.35 8.19 -12.46
CA GLU A 180 -6.41 7.86 -13.54
C GLU A 180 -5.76 6.49 -13.31
N PHE A 181 -5.41 6.14 -12.05
CA PHE A 181 -4.91 4.82 -11.71
C PHE A 181 -5.93 3.71 -12.05
N ILE A 182 -7.20 3.92 -11.70
CA ILE A 182 -8.29 2.98 -12.04
C ILE A 182 -8.47 2.88 -13.56
N THR A 183 -8.35 4.00 -14.27
CA THR A 183 -8.45 4.05 -15.75
C THR A 183 -7.30 3.30 -16.42
N ALA A 184 -6.08 3.41 -15.89
CA ALA A 184 -4.92 2.63 -16.34
C ALA A 184 -5.12 1.12 -16.14
N ASN A 185 -5.98 0.72 -15.18
CA ASN A 185 -6.49 -0.62 -14.97
C ASN A 185 -5.42 -1.70 -14.75
N PRO A 186 -4.47 -1.54 -13.80
CA PRO A 186 -3.54 -2.59 -13.44
C PRO A 186 -4.28 -3.89 -13.06
N GLU A 187 -3.66 -5.03 -13.37
CA GLU A 187 -4.34 -6.33 -13.26
C GLU A 187 -4.54 -6.77 -11.81
N PHE A 188 -3.55 -6.54 -10.95
CA PHE A 188 -3.53 -6.97 -9.55
C PHE A 188 -3.29 -5.80 -8.60
N PRO A 189 -4.18 -4.79 -8.55
CA PRO A 189 -3.93 -3.63 -7.71
C PRO A 189 -4.03 -3.99 -6.23
N VAL A 190 -3.06 -3.53 -5.42
CA VAL A 190 -3.09 -3.59 -3.96
C VAL A 190 -2.97 -2.17 -3.44
N ALA A 191 -4.10 -1.60 -3.06
CA ALA A 191 -4.18 -0.22 -2.62
C ALA A 191 -5.48 0.03 -1.85
N ASN A 192 -5.40 0.82 -0.80
CA ASN A 192 -6.58 1.31 -0.10
C ASN A 192 -6.30 2.66 0.56
N SER A 193 -7.36 3.45 0.74
CA SER A 193 -7.27 4.78 1.30
C SER A 193 -6.92 4.82 2.79
N LEU A 194 -7.08 3.72 3.53
CA LEU A 194 -6.59 3.60 4.90
C LEU A 194 -5.05 3.51 4.93
N ALA A 195 -4.47 2.63 4.11
CA ALA A 195 -3.02 2.50 4.00
C ALA A 195 -2.38 3.84 3.58
N TYR A 196 -2.98 4.54 2.61
CA TYR A 196 -2.57 5.88 2.24
C TYR A 196 -2.64 6.88 3.41
N SER A 197 -3.73 6.86 4.20
CA SER A 197 -3.86 7.75 5.35
C SER A 197 -2.84 7.46 6.45
N ILE A 198 -2.54 6.17 6.69
CA ILE A 198 -1.51 5.75 7.65
C ILE A 198 -0.13 6.16 7.14
N TYR A 199 0.17 5.92 5.87
CA TYR A 199 1.43 6.29 5.24
C TYR A 199 1.75 7.78 5.42
N LYS A 200 0.75 8.67 5.19
CA LYS A 200 0.92 10.12 5.42
C LYS A 200 1.16 10.53 6.88
N MET A 201 0.82 9.69 7.85
CA MET A 201 1.03 9.97 9.28
C MET A 201 2.36 9.42 9.81
N LEU A 202 3.00 8.51 9.08
CA LEU A 202 4.26 7.91 9.47
C LEU A 202 5.43 8.71 8.88
N PRO A 203 6.58 8.78 9.56
CA PRO A 203 7.79 9.40 9.02
C PRO A 203 8.46 8.45 8.01
N ASN A 204 7.79 8.20 6.92
CA ASN A 204 8.25 7.32 5.84
C ASN A 204 8.51 8.16 4.60
N ASP A 205 9.74 8.61 4.44
CA ASP A 205 10.15 9.41 3.30
C ASP A 205 10.79 8.51 2.24
N THR A 206 10.62 8.89 1.00
CA THR A 206 11.26 8.31 -0.19
C THR A 206 11.66 9.44 -1.13
N ASP A 207 12.41 9.14 -2.16
CA ASP A 207 12.76 10.14 -3.19
C ASP A 207 11.53 10.89 -3.73
N LEU A 208 10.37 10.24 -3.85
CA LEU A 208 9.13 10.88 -4.27
C LEU A 208 8.64 11.95 -3.28
N THR A 209 8.95 11.80 -1.98
CA THR A 209 8.58 12.80 -0.97
C THR A 209 9.19 14.17 -1.28
N VAL A 210 10.44 14.20 -1.73
CA VAL A 210 11.13 15.44 -2.13
C VAL A 210 10.40 16.12 -3.29
N PHE A 211 9.98 15.35 -4.31
CA PHE A 211 9.19 15.90 -5.43
C PHE A 211 7.86 16.51 -4.96
N ARG A 212 7.18 15.85 -4.00
CA ARG A 212 5.92 16.34 -3.46
C ARG A 212 6.12 17.60 -2.61
N GLU A 213 7.09 17.60 -1.71
CA GLU A 213 7.27 18.68 -0.74
C GLU A 213 7.89 19.92 -1.36
N ASP A 214 8.96 19.76 -2.12
CA ASP A 214 9.75 20.89 -2.59
C ASP A 214 9.35 21.37 -3.98
N ALA A 215 8.71 20.51 -4.79
CA ALA A 215 8.32 20.87 -6.15
C ALA A 215 6.80 20.83 -6.41
N ASP A 216 5.99 20.42 -5.43
CA ASP A 216 4.53 20.25 -5.59
C ASP A 216 4.17 19.33 -6.79
N ILE A 217 4.98 18.30 -7.01
CA ILE A 217 4.77 17.27 -8.04
C ILE A 217 4.24 16.01 -7.38
N GLU A 218 3.10 15.54 -7.87
CA GLU A 218 2.41 14.38 -7.35
C GLU A 218 2.95 13.09 -7.97
N GLY A 219 2.72 11.95 -7.30
CA GLY A 219 3.15 10.67 -7.81
C GLY A 219 2.57 9.46 -7.11
N PHE A 220 3.02 8.31 -7.57
CA PHE A 220 2.70 7.00 -7.00
C PHE A 220 3.98 6.32 -6.55
N ASN A 221 3.96 5.83 -5.32
CA ASN A 221 4.97 4.95 -4.75
C ASN A 221 4.48 3.50 -4.85
N PHE A 222 5.31 2.60 -5.35
CA PHE A 222 5.07 1.16 -5.41
C PHE A 222 6.08 0.45 -4.53
N ALA A 223 5.67 0.10 -3.30
CA ALA A 223 6.56 -0.49 -2.32
C ALA A 223 5.98 -1.81 -1.79
N PHE A 224 6.77 -2.87 -1.79
CA PHE A 224 6.46 -4.12 -1.10
C PHE A 224 7.16 -4.16 0.26
N ILE A 225 6.51 -4.78 1.24
CA ILE A 225 6.88 -4.63 2.66
C ILE A 225 7.03 -5.99 3.37
N ASP A 226 6.55 -7.07 2.76
CA ASP A 226 6.62 -8.39 3.37
C ASP A 226 8.06 -8.88 3.49
N ASP A 227 8.30 -9.83 4.39
CA ASP A 227 9.66 -10.25 4.75
C ASP A 227 10.54 -9.06 5.17
N HIS A 228 9.95 -8.11 5.90
CA HIS A 228 10.57 -6.86 6.35
C HIS A 228 11.87 -7.06 7.18
N PHE A 229 12.08 -8.24 7.73
CA PHE A 229 13.31 -8.62 8.43
C PHE A 229 14.56 -8.64 7.53
N ASP A 230 14.40 -8.66 6.21
CA ASP A 230 15.51 -8.60 5.25
C ASP A 230 15.92 -7.16 4.92
N TYR A 231 15.03 -6.19 5.13
CA TYR A 231 15.22 -4.79 4.82
C TYR A 231 16.44 -4.19 5.54
N HIS A 232 17.30 -3.48 4.81
CA HIS A 232 18.55 -2.88 5.29
C HIS A 232 19.52 -3.87 5.96
N THR A 233 19.51 -5.12 5.52
CA THR A 233 20.41 -6.17 6.00
C THR A 233 21.13 -6.88 4.84
N ALA A 234 22.13 -7.70 5.17
CA ALA A 234 22.80 -8.56 4.19
C ALA A 234 21.88 -9.61 3.55
N ASN A 235 20.67 -9.80 4.10
CA ASN A 235 19.67 -10.69 3.55
C ASN A 235 18.83 -10.05 2.43
N ASP A 236 18.94 -8.75 2.21
CA ASP A 236 18.40 -8.14 1.00
C ASP A 236 19.28 -8.50 -0.20
N ASN A 237 19.12 -9.73 -0.67
CA ASN A 237 19.93 -10.34 -1.71
C ASN A 237 19.07 -10.99 -2.80
N TYR A 238 19.72 -11.34 -3.92
CA TYR A 238 19.04 -11.91 -5.08
C TYR A 238 18.24 -13.18 -4.78
N GLU A 239 18.74 -14.05 -3.90
CA GLU A 239 18.11 -15.34 -3.58
C GLU A 239 16.80 -15.15 -2.82
N ARG A 240 16.71 -14.13 -1.98
CA ARG A 240 15.57 -13.88 -1.11
C ARG A 240 14.49 -12.99 -1.74
N LEU A 241 14.84 -12.19 -2.74
CA LEU A 241 13.82 -11.41 -3.45
C LEU A 241 12.76 -12.34 -4.07
N ASP A 242 11.49 -12.18 -3.68
CA ASP A 242 10.38 -12.95 -4.26
C ASP A 242 10.17 -12.55 -5.74
N ARG A 243 10.15 -13.57 -6.61
CA ARG A 243 9.99 -13.39 -8.05
C ARG A 243 8.60 -12.90 -8.43
N ASN A 244 7.58 -13.30 -7.68
CA ASN A 244 6.22 -12.82 -7.90
C ASN A 244 6.08 -11.34 -7.52
N THR A 245 6.79 -10.90 -6.49
CA THR A 245 6.86 -9.49 -6.09
C THR A 245 7.45 -8.62 -7.21
N LEU A 246 8.55 -9.05 -7.81
CA LEU A 246 9.13 -8.36 -8.97
C LEU A 246 8.18 -8.36 -10.18
N ALA A 247 7.53 -9.51 -10.46
CA ALA A 247 6.51 -9.59 -11.49
C ALA A 247 5.34 -8.63 -11.23
N HIS A 248 4.96 -8.48 -9.96
CA HIS A 248 3.88 -7.58 -9.54
C HIS A 248 4.23 -6.11 -9.80
N GLN A 249 5.46 -5.67 -9.50
CA GLN A 249 5.93 -4.32 -9.87
C GLN A 249 5.84 -4.08 -11.39
N GLY A 250 6.25 -5.05 -12.19
CA GLY A 250 6.09 -5.00 -13.64
C GLY A 250 4.63 -4.91 -14.10
N SER A 251 3.71 -5.57 -13.37
CA SER A 251 2.28 -5.51 -13.64
C SER A 251 1.66 -4.14 -13.36
N TYR A 252 2.25 -3.34 -12.49
CA TYR A 252 1.92 -1.92 -12.31
C TYR A 252 2.52 -1.05 -13.40
N LEU A 253 3.84 -1.17 -13.62
CA LEU A 253 4.55 -0.26 -14.52
C LEU A 253 3.95 -0.27 -15.92
N MET A 254 3.66 -1.44 -16.49
CA MET A 254 3.26 -1.53 -17.90
C MET A 254 1.94 -0.81 -18.22
N PRO A 255 0.81 -1.02 -17.51
CA PRO A 255 -0.42 -0.29 -17.78
C PRO A 255 -0.29 1.20 -17.46
N LEU A 256 0.40 1.58 -16.37
CA LEU A 256 0.59 2.97 -15.99
C LEU A 256 1.46 3.72 -16.98
N LEU A 257 2.55 3.10 -17.45
CA LEU A 257 3.42 3.68 -18.47
C LEU A 257 2.67 3.90 -19.78
N ASN A 258 1.85 2.94 -20.22
CA ASN A 258 1.02 3.11 -21.42
C ASN A 258 -0.02 4.24 -21.24
N HIS A 259 -0.66 4.32 -20.08
CA HIS A 259 -1.69 5.32 -19.80
C HIS A 259 -1.10 6.72 -19.69
N PHE A 260 -0.16 6.92 -18.76
CA PHE A 260 0.40 8.24 -18.46
C PHE A 260 1.33 8.79 -19.54
N SER A 261 1.89 7.93 -20.39
CA SER A 261 2.62 8.41 -21.58
C SER A 261 1.70 8.98 -22.67
N SER A 262 0.37 8.89 -22.53
CA SER A 262 -0.61 9.27 -23.56
C SER A 262 -1.63 10.32 -23.14
N ILE A 263 -1.82 10.56 -21.85
CA ILE A 263 -2.77 11.58 -21.33
C ILE A 263 -2.08 12.91 -21.04
N ASP A 264 -2.87 13.96 -20.80
CA ASP A 264 -2.35 15.24 -20.31
C ASP A 264 -1.96 15.13 -18.83
N LEU A 265 -0.70 15.38 -18.51
CA LEU A 265 -0.15 15.33 -17.16
C LEU A 265 -0.14 16.69 -16.45
N SER A 266 -0.63 17.76 -17.08
CA SER A 266 -0.65 19.10 -16.49
C SER A 266 -1.81 19.30 -15.50
N ASP A 267 -2.86 18.47 -15.57
CA ASP A 267 -4.09 18.58 -14.78
C ASP A 267 -4.40 17.29 -14.00
N LEU A 268 -3.48 16.87 -13.15
CA LEU A 268 -3.67 15.70 -12.27
C LEU A 268 -4.04 16.09 -10.83
N LYS A 269 -3.95 17.37 -10.48
CA LYS A 269 -4.22 17.86 -9.13
C LYS A 269 -5.73 17.94 -8.86
N SER A 270 -6.12 17.63 -7.63
CA SER A 270 -7.51 17.71 -7.16
C SER A 270 -7.59 18.28 -5.76
N LEU A 271 -8.67 18.98 -5.45
CA LEU A 271 -8.99 19.40 -4.07
C LEU A 271 -9.87 18.38 -3.35
N ASN A 272 -10.35 17.36 -4.04
CA ASN A 272 -11.28 16.36 -3.51
C ASN A 272 -10.56 15.04 -3.21
N ASP A 273 -11.00 14.39 -2.15
CA ASP A 273 -10.56 13.04 -1.79
C ASP A 273 -11.62 11.99 -2.09
N ASN A 274 -11.14 10.82 -2.47
CA ASN A 274 -11.93 9.61 -2.58
C ASN A 274 -11.49 8.56 -1.56
N VAL A 275 -12.47 7.80 -1.07
CA VAL A 275 -12.25 6.49 -0.46
C VAL A 275 -12.02 5.50 -1.60
N TYR A 276 -11.03 4.65 -1.46
CA TYR A 276 -10.76 3.60 -2.43
C TYR A 276 -10.19 2.35 -1.76
N LEU A 277 -10.41 1.19 -2.38
CA LEU A 277 -9.85 -0.07 -1.95
C LEU A 277 -9.84 -1.05 -3.12
N ASN A 278 -8.90 -1.98 -3.09
CA ASN A 278 -8.95 -3.14 -3.96
C ASN A 278 -9.92 -4.19 -3.40
N VAL A 279 -10.73 -4.77 -4.28
CA VAL A 279 -11.75 -5.77 -3.92
C VAL A 279 -11.61 -6.96 -4.86
N PRO A 280 -11.63 -8.20 -4.35
CA PRO A 280 -11.63 -9.39 -5.19
C PRO A 280 -12.70 -9.29 -6.28
N PHE A 281 -12.35 -9.68 -7.50
CA PHE A 281 -13.17 -9.66 -8.73
C PHE A 281 -13.44 -8.26 -9.32
N PHE A 282 -13.38 -7.17 -8.56
CA PHE A 282 -13.68 -5.81 -9.04
C PHE A 282 -12.44 -4.93 -9.23
N ARG A 283 -11.24 -5.47 -8.97
CA ARG A 283 -9.97 -4.72 -8.93
C ARG A 283 -10.03 -3.57 -7.95
N MET A 284 -10.39 -2.38 -8.40
CA MET A 284 -10.47 -1.18 -7.56
C MET A 284 -11.88 -0.61 -7.53
N VAL A 285 -12.33 -0.23 -6.34
CA VAL A 285 -13.57 0.51 -6.11
C VAL A 285 -13.23 1.84 -5.47
N SER A 286 -13.88 2.91 -5.91
CA SER A 286 -13.68 4.26 -5.38
C SER A 286 -14.98 5.04 -5.30
N TYR A 287 -15.11 5.87 -4.26
CA TYR A 287 -16.21 6.81 -4.09
C TYR A 287 -15.76 8.08 -3.36
N PRO A 288 -16.41 9.24 -3.62
CA PRO A 288 -15.98 10.51 -3.04
C PRO A 288 -16.24 10.58 -1.52
N PHE A 289 -15.40 11.32 -0.80
CA PHE A 289 -15.57 11.58 0.65
C PHE A 289 -16.91 12.22 1.00
N THR A 290 -17.52 12.93 0.08
CA THR A 290 -18.87 13.52 0.28
C THR A 290 -19.96 12.49 0.55
N TRP A 291 -19.76 11.21 0.19
CA TRP A 291 -20.71 10.12 0.44
C TRP A 291 -20.60 9.53 1.86
N ILE A 292 -19.50 9.79 2.58
CA ILE A 292 -19.25 9.17 3.89
C ILE A 292 -20.38 9.49 4.87
N MET A 293 -20.69 10.77 5.05
CA MET A 293 -21.75 11.17 5.99
C MET A 293 -23.15 10.75 5.57
N PRO A 294 -23.59 10.92 4.30
CA PRO A 294 -24.88 10.37 3.85
C PRO A 294 -25.03 8.86 4.09
N MET A 295 -23.98 8.07 3.80
CA MET A 295 -24.01 6.62 4.04
C MET A 295 -24.11 6.30 5.55
N LEU A 296 -23.35 7.00 6.38
CA LEU A 296 -23.41 6.81 7.83
C LEU A 296 -24.79 7.17 8.40
N ILE A 297 -25.37 8.30 7.99
CA ILE A 297 -26.73 8.72 8.39
C ILE A 297 -27.76 7.66 7.97
N LEU A 298 -27.67 7.16 6.74
CA LEU A 298 -28.55 6.10 6.26
C LEU A 298 -28.42 4.83 7.12
N ALA A 299 -27.18 4.41 7.45
CA ALA A 299 -26.95 3.24 8.29
C ALA A 299 -27.55 3.41 9.70
N VAL A 300 -27.40 4.59 10.31
CA VAL A 300 -28.00 4.91 11.63
C VAL A 300 -29.52 4.87 11.54
N LEU A 301 -30.12 5.48 10.52
CA LEU A 301 -31.58 5.47 10.33
C LEU A 301 -32.10 4.04 10.15
N LEU A 302 -31.47 3.24 9.31
CA LEU A 302 -31.84 1.84 9.11
C LEU A 302 -31.72 1.03 10.41
N PHE A 303 -30.67 1.24 11.20
CA PHE A 303 -30.49 0.58 12.49
C PHE A 303 -31.63 0.93 13.46
N ILE A 304 -31.99 2.20 13.58
CA ILE A 304 -33.11 2.67 14.44
C ILE A 304 -34.43 2.06 13.97
N ILE A 305 -34.73 2.08 12.67
CA ILE A 305 -35.95 1.52 12.10
C ILE A 305 -36.04 0.01 12.43
N LEU A 306 -34.93 -0.73 12.26
CA LEU A 306 -34.87 -2.15 12.55
C LEU A 306 -35.05 -2.43 14.05
N LEU A 307 -34.46 -1.63 14.95
CA LEU A 307 -34.69 -1.73 16.38
C LEU A 307 -36.18 -1.58 16.72
N ILE A 308 -36.84 -0.51 16.23
CA ILE A 308 -38.25 -0.28 16.45
C ILE A 308 -39.10 -1.42 15.90
N ALA A 309 -38.84 -1.89 14.70
CA ALA A 309 -39.52 -3.01 14.08
C ALA A 309 -39.35 -4.31 14.88
N GLY A 310 -38.13 -4.60 15.33
CA GLY A 310 -37.83 -5.79 16.14
C GLY A 310 -38.52 -5.80 17.50
N PHE A 311 -38.61 -4.65 18.18
CA PHE A 311 -39.39 -4.52 19.43
C PHE A 311 -40.89 -4.66 19.17
N LYS A 312 -41.45 -3.98 18.15
CA LYS A 312 -42.86 -4.10 17.78
C LYS A 312 -43.27 -5.54 17.45
N LYS A 313 -42.40 -6.29 16.75
CA LYS A 313 -42.64 -7.70 16.43
C LYS A 313 -42.30 -8.68 17.56
N LYS A 314 -41.88 -8.20 18.73
CA LYS A 314 -41.46 -9.01 19.89
C LYS A 314 -40.35 -10.01 19.56
N VAL A 315 -39.55 -9.72 18.54
CA VAL A 315 -38.31 -10.49 18.20
C VAL A 315 -37.14 -10.03 19.07
N LEU A 316 -37.06 -8.73 19.31
CA LEU A 316 -36.06 -8.12 20.18
C LEU A 316 -36.65 -7.89 21.58
N ASN A 317 -35.81 -8.07 22.62
CA ASN A 317 -36.10 -7.64 23.99
C ASN A 317 -34.83 -7.08 24.65
N GLY A 318 -35.02 -6.08 25.54
CA GLY A 318 -33.91 -5.36 26.14
C GLY A 318 -32.96 -6.22 27.00
N LYS A 319 -33.50 -7.21 27.74
CA LYS A 319 -32.69 -8.09 28.59
C LYS A 319 -31.76 -8.98 27.77
N ASP A 320 -32.26 -9.52 26.65
CA ASP A 320 -31.44 -10.37 25.78
C ASP A 320 -30.46 -9.55 24.93
N ILE A 321 -30.80 -8.34 24.55
CA ILE A 321 -29.86 -7.37 23.94
C ILE A 321 -28.70 -7.11 24.91
N LEU A 322 -28.99 -6.79 26.18
CA LEU A 322 -27.94 -6.58 27.20
C LEU A 322 -27.04 -7.81 27.37
N LYS A 323 -27.60 -9.02 27.36
CA LYS A 323 -26.78 -10.26 27.34
C LYS A 323 -25.89 -10.36 26.10
N GLY A 324 -26.32 -9.82 24.95
CA GLY A 324 -25.55 -9.80 23.72
C GLY A 324 -24.26 -8.96 23.79
N PHE A 325 -24.22 -7.95 24.66
CA PHE A 325 -23.00 -7.16 24.89
C PHE A 325 -21.91 -7.96 25.64
N ILE A 326 -22.29 -8.93 26.47
CA ILE A 326 -21.33 -9.69 27.29
C ILE A 326 -20.31 -10.45 26.42
N PRO A 327 -20.72 -11.31 25.45
CA PRO A 327 -19.74 -12.03 24.62
C PRO A 327 -18.86 -11.09 23.77
N VAL A 328 -19.39 -9.94 23.35
CA VAL A 328 -18.60 -8.94 22.62
C VAL A 328 -17.50 -8.38 23.51
N PHE A 329 -17.84 -7.87 24.71
CA PHE A 329 -16.84 -7.29 25.60
C PHE A 329 -15.85 -8.33 26.14
N ILE A 330 -16.28 -9.56 26.42
CA ILE A 330 -15.35 -10.66 26.80
C ILE A 330 -14.37 -10.92 25.65
N SER A 331 -14.87 -11.04 24.42
CA SER A 331 -14.02 -11.27 23.26
C SER A 331 -13.02 -10.13 23.04
N LEU A 332 -13.48 -8.87 23.10
CA LEU A 332 -12.60 -7.72 22.96
C LEU A 332 -11.57 -7.63 24.10
N ALA A 333 -11.99 -7.85 25.35
CA ALA A 333 -11.07 -7.79 26.49
C ALA A 333 -9.99 -8.88 26.43
N ILE A 334 -10.36 -10.15 26.19
CA ILE A 334 -9.41 -11.24 26.12
C ILE A 334 -8.46 -11.04 24.94
N ASN A 335 -8.98 -10.77 23.74
CA ASN A 335 -8.16 -10.58 22.55
C ASN A 335 -7.27 -9.32 22.66
N GLY A 336 -7.78 -8.24 23.26
CA GLY A 336 -6.99 -7.04 23.52
C GLY A 336 -5.85 -7.29 24.51
N ILE A 337 -6.11 -7.97 25.62
CA ILE A 337 -5.06 -8.31 26.60
C ILE A 337 -4.02 -9.25 25.97
N VAL A 338 -4.47 -10.31 25.31
CA VAL A 338 -3.54 -11.25 24.66
C VAL A 338 -2.76 -10.56 23.56
N GLY A 339 -3.40 -9.81 22.67
CA GLY A 339 -2.72 -9.10 21.59
C GLY A 339 -1.67 -8.10 22.09
N PHE A 340 -1.99 -7.36 23.16
CA PHE A 340 -1.08 -6.35 23.72
C PHE A 340 0.12 -6.98 24.46
N TYR A 341 -0.10 -8.00 25.28
CA TYR A 341 0.96 -8.55 26.14
C TYR A 341 1.73 -9.71 25.54
N SER A 342 1.18 -10.44 24.57
CA SER A 342 1.81 -11.67 24.04
C SER A 342 3.20 -11.42 23.47
N TRP A 343 3.39 -10.31 22.74
CA TRP A 343 4.71 -9.99 22.18
C TRP A 343 5.75 -9.72 23.28
N SER A 344 5.36 -9.07 24.34
CA SER A 344 6.24 -8.83 25.50
C SER A 344 6.59 -10.14 26.20
N VAL A 345 5.64 -11.06 26.33
CA VAL A 345 5.87 -12.42 26.88
C VAL A 345 6.80 -13.21 25.96
N LEU A 346 6.61 -13.16 24.65
CA LEU A 346 7.48 -13.83 23.68
C LEU A 346 8.91 -13.31 23.73
N LYS A 347 9.12 -11.99 23.83
CA LYS A 347 10.44 -11.38 23.99
C LYS A 347 11.10 -11.74 25.34
N TRP A 348 10.30 -12.04 26.35
CA TRP A 348 10.82 -12.52 27.63
C TRP A 348 11.22 -14.00 27.54
N LEU A 349 10.43 -14.86 26.88
CA LEU A 349 10.72 -16.28 26.67
C LEU A 349 11.86 -16.52 25.68
N TYR A 350 11.95 -15.67 24.66
CA TYR A 350 12.96 -15.75 23.59
C TYR A 350 13.69 -14.41 23.47
N PRO A 351 14.73 -14.19 24.33
CA PRO A 351 15.43 -12.91 24.40
C PRO A 351 16.02 -12.41 23.07
N SER A 352 16.42 -13.33 22.17
CA SER A 352 16.93 -13.00 20.83
C SER A 352 15.95 -12.22 19.96
N TYR A 353 14.64 -12.28 20.25
CA TYR A 353 13.67 -11.43 19.55
C TYR A 353 13.82 -9.94 19.82
N LYS A 354 14.59 -9.55 20.87
CA LYS A 354 14.91 -8.15 21.15
C LYS A 354 15.94 -7.57 20.19
N ASP A 355 16.73 -8.45 19.55
CA ASP A 355 17.82 -8.05 18.66
C ASP A 355 17.34 -7.83 17.21
N ILE A 356 16.07 -8.13 16.92
CA ILE A 356 15.47 -7.92 15.61
C ILE A 356 15.16 -6.44 15.44
N LEU A 357 15.87 -5.78 14.53
CA LEU A 357 15.82 -4.34 14.33
C LEU A 357 14.41 -3.83 13.97
N HIS A 358 13.71 -4.55 13.10
CA HIS A 358 12.43 -4.11 12.52
C HIS A 358 11.19 -4.70 13.20
N GLY A 359 11.37 -5.52 14.25
CA GLY A 359 10.27 -6.04 15.06
C GLY A 359 9.42 -7.15 14.45
N PHE A 360 9.60 -7.51 13.18
CA PHE A 360 8.93 -8.64 12.54
C PHE A 360 9.88 -9.84 12.45
N THR A 361 9.48 -10.98 13.02
CA THR A 361 10.33 -12.19 13.09
C THR A 361 10.22 -13.04 11.83
N TYR A 362 11.25 -13.87 11.54
CA TYR A 362 11.25 -14.83 10.43
C TYR A 362 10.06 -15.82 10.44
N ASN A 363 9.46 -16.06 11.61
CA ASN A 363 8.27 -16.88 11.78
C ASN A 363 7.01 -16.02 12.12
N GLY A 364 7.03 -14.74 11.78
CA GLY A 364 5.95 -13.79 12.09
C GLY A 364 4.59 -14.22 11.57
N HIS A 365 4.53 -14.75 10.35
CA HIS A 365 3.28 -15.28 9.77
C HIS A 365 2.68 -16.43 10.58
N ALA A 366 3.51 -17.30 11.17
CA ALA A 366 3.02 -18.36 12.06
C ALA A 366 2.38 -17.78 13.32
N TYR A 367 2.94 -16.72 13.90
CA TYR A 367 2.33 -16.00 15.02
C TYR A 367 1.02 -15.33 14.64
N ILE A 368 0.96 -14.68 13.47
CA ILE A 368 -0.29 -14.07 12.97
C ILE A 368 -1.38 -15.12 12.85
N ILE A 369 -1.10 -16.28 12.25
CA ILE A 369 -2.04 -17.38 12.13
C ILE A 369 -2.47 -17.89 13.52
N ALA A 370 -1.52 -18.11 14.44
CA ALA A 370 -1.81 -18.60 15.78
C ALA A 370 -2.70 -17.63 16.57
N PHE A 371 -2.42 -16.32 16.55
CA PHE A 371 -3.22 -15.33 17.23
C PHE A 371 -4.59 -15.15 16.57
N THR A 372 -4.69 -15.24 15.24
CA THR A 372 -5.97 -15.20 14.52
C THR A 372 -6.85 -16.38 14.91
N LEU A 373 -6.33 -17.61 14.90
CA LEU A 373 -7.06 -18.79 15.30
C LEU A 373 -7.48 -18.74 16.77
N PHE A 374 -6.60 -18.27 17.65
CA PHE A 374 -6.92 -18.04 19.06
C PHE A 374 -8.07 -17.05 19.21
N SER A 375 -8.01 -15.91 18.52
CA SER A 375 -9.04 -14.86 18.56
C SER A 375 -10.39 -15.37 18.08
N ILE A 376 -10.41 -16.12 16.99
CA ILE A 376 -11.62 -16.78 16.47
C ILE A 376 -12.16 -17.77 17.52
N GLY A 377 -11.29 -18.59 18.12
CA GLY A 377 -11.67 -19.54 19.17
C GLY A 377 -12.29 -18.86 20.38
N VAL A 378 -11.73 -17.77 20.86
CA VAL A 378 -12.28 -16.93 21.95
C VAL A 378 -13.67 -16.42 21.59
N CYS A 379 -13.84 -15.87 20.38
CA CYS A 379 -15.13 -15.38 19.92
C CYS A 379 -16.19 -16.50 19.88
N PHE A 380 -15.87 -17.64 19.27
CA PHE A 380 -16.79 -18.77 19.22
C PHE A 380 -17.15 -19.28 20.61
N TYR A 381 -16.18 -19.41 21.50
CA TYR A 381 -16.42 -19.85 22.87
C TYR A 381 -17.33 -18.87 23.63
N ALA A 382 -17.04 -17.58 23.56
CA ALA A 382 -17.83 -16.56 24.22
C ALA A 382 -19.29 -16.57 23.73
N TYR A 383 -19.50 -16.57 22.40
CA TYR A 383 -20.87 -16.59 21.84
C TYR A 383 -21.59 -17.92 22.07
N HIS A 384 -20.88 -19.05 22.09
CA HIS A 384 -21.49 -20.35 22.39
C HIS A 384 -22.14 -20.41 23.78
N ARG A 385 -21.60 -19.68 24.76
CA ARG A 385 -22.20 -19.58 26.12
C ARG A 385 -23.57 -18.92 26.11
N PHE A 386 -23.87 -18.15 25.09
CA PHE A 386 -25.12 -17.40 24.91
C PHE A 386 -26.01 -17.98 23.79
N LYS A 387 -25.82 -19.23 23.39
CA LYS A 387 -26.57 -19.90 22.32
C LYS A 387 -28.09 -19.95 22.51
N VAL A 388 -28.59 -19.78 23.73
CA VAL A 388 -30.01 -19.73 24.05
C VAL A 388 -30.65 -18.38 23.73
N VAL A 389 -29.86 -17.32 23.56
CA VAL A 389 -30.31 -16.00 23.15
C VAL A 389 -30.54 -15.98 21.66
N LYS A 390 -31.67 -15.44 21.20
CA LYS A 390 -31.97 -15.32 19.76
C LYS A 390 -30.90 -14.52 19.06
N THR A 391 -30.47 -14.98 17.88
CA THR A 391 -29.41 -14.35 17.06
C THR A 391 -29.69 -12.87 16.79
N ALA A 392 -30.96 -12.47 16.55
CA ALA A 392 -31.31 -11.07 16.36
C ALA A 392 -30.87 -10.17 17.53
N ASN A 393 -31.02 -10.65 18.79
CA ASN A 393 -30.59 -9.89 19.97
C ASN A 393 -29.06 -9.86 20.10
N LEU A 394 -28.37 -10.96 19.72
CA LEU A 394 -26.91 -11.03 19.74
C LEU A 394 -26.27 -10.10 18.67
N LEU A 395 -26.94 -9.86 17.54
CA LEU A 395 -26.46 -8.97 16.47
C LEU A 395 -26.46 -7.49 16.85
N ILE A 396 -27.26 -7.07 17.84
CA ILE A 396 -27.39 -5.65 18.18
C ILE A 396 -26.08 -5.07 18.74
N ALA A 397 -25.42 -5.79 19.62
CA ALA A 397 -24.19 -5.31 20.26
C ALA A 397 -23.05 -5.06 19.25
N PRO A 398 -22.66 -6.02 18.38
CA PRO A 398 -21.63 -5.77 17.38
C PRO A 398 -22.04 -4.69 16.36
N LEU A 399 -23.31 -4.63 15.93
CA LEU A 399 -23.81 -3.56 15.06
C LEU A 399 -23.69 -2.19 15.69
N PHE A 400 -24.08 -2.06 16.96
CA PHE A 400 -24.00 -0.79 17.69
C PHE A 400 -22.55 -0.32 17.82
N LEU A 401 -21.63 -1.22 18.21
CA LEU A 401 -20.20 -0.89 18.31
C LEU A 401 -19.61 -0.53 16.96
N TRP A 402 -19.99 -1.26 15.90
CA TRP A 402 -19.53 -0.99 14.55
C TRP A 402 -20.01 0.35 14.00
N LEU A 403 -21.26 0.76 14.35
CA LEU A 403 -21.75 2.11 14.07
C LEU A 403 -20.93 3.19 14.74
N ILE A 404 -20.54 2.98 16.00
CA ILE A 404 -19.65 3.91 16.71
C ILE A 404 -18.30 4.00 15.99
N ILE A 405 -17.70 2.86 15.64
CA ILE A 405 -16.43 2.81 14.89
C ILE A 405 -16.56 3.55 13.57
N CYS A 406 -17.60 3.27 12.76
CA CYS A 406 -17.82 3.99 11.50
C CYS A 406 -18.02 5.50 11.71
N GLY A 407 -18.67 5.91 12.80
CA GLY A 407 -18.82 7.31 13.17
C GLY A 407 -17.48 7.98 13.49
N LEU A 408 -16.62 7.32 14.27
CA LEU A 408 -15.29 7.80 14.57
C LEU A 408 -14.41 7.88 13.30
N LEU A 409 -14.47 6.85 12.46
CA LEU A 409 -13.72 6.82 11.18
C LEU A 409 -14.18 7.94 10.24
N ALA A 410 -15.48 8.21 10.16
CA ALA A 410 -16.02 9.29 9.34
C ALA A 410 -15.52 10.69 9.74
N VAL A 411 -15.12 10.88 11.00
CA VAL A 411 -14.60 12.15 11.50
C VAL A 411 -13.08 12.19 11.49
N TYR A 412 -12.45 11.18 12.05
CA TYR A 412 -11.01 11.21 12.36
C TYR A 412 -10.12 10.49 11.34
N LEU A 413 -10.66 9.51 10.59
CA LEU A 413 -9.88 8.69 9.66
C LEU A 413 -10.72 8.33 8.43
N LYS A 414 -11.07 9.34 7.64
CA LYS A 414 -11.98 9.22 6.49
C LYS A 414 -11.52 8.19 5.45
N GLY A 415 -10.22 7.98 5.31
CA GLY A 415 -9.65 6.95 4.43
C GLY A 415 -10.10 5.52 4.77
N ALA A 416 -10.53 5.26 6.00
CA ALA A 416 -11.07 3.97 6.44
C ALA A 416 -12.61 3.87 6.31
N ALA A 417 -13.28 4.83 5.69
CA ALA A 417 -14.75 4.86 5.63
C ALA A 417 -15.38 3.68 4.88
N PHE A 418 -14.60 2.92 4.08
CA PHE A 418 -15.08 1.67 3.45
C PHE A 418 -15.48 0.58 4.45
N PHE A 419 -15.09 0.68 5.72
CA PHE A 419 -15.59 -0.20 6.79
C PHE A 419 -17.10 -0.08 7.04
N ILE A 420 -17.78 0.87 6.41
CA ILE A 420 -19.24 0.95 6.42
C ILE A 420 -19.91 -0.19 5.62
N VAL A 421 -19.22 -0.82 4.68
CA VAL A 421 -19.76 -1.89 3.83
C VAL A 421 -20.21 -3.11 4.65
N PRO A 422 -19.38 -3.67 5.56
CA PRO A 422 -19.83 -4.73 6.48
C PRO A 422 -21.03 -4.36 7.32
N LEU A 423 -21.13 -3.11 7.74
CA LEU A 423 -22.25 -2.62 8.53
C LEU A 423 -23.58 -2.79 7.78
N PHE A 424 -23.65 -2.39 6.50
CA PHE A 424 -24.86 -2.58 5.69
C PHE A 424 -25.22 -4.06 5.53
N SER A 425 -24.23 -4.93 5.34
CA SER A 425 -24.47 -6.38 5.26
C SER A 425 -25.08 -6.94 6.55
N PHE A 426 -24.58 -6.52 7.72
CA PHE A 426 -25.14 -6.94 9.00
C PHE A 426 -26.50 -6.29 9.32
N LEU A 427 -26.78 -5.10 8.82
CA LEU A 427 -28.14 -4.53 8.87
C LEU A 427 -29.12 -5.37 8.05
N VAL A 428 -28.73 -5.87 6.89
CA VAL A 428 -29.54 -6.82 6.11
C VAL A 428 -29.74 -8.11 6.90
N ALA A 429 -28.71 -8.63 7.57
CA ALA A 429 -28.83 -9.81 8.43
C ALA A 429 -29.86 -9.58 9.55
N LEU A 430 -29.80 -8.44 10.22
CA LEU A 430 -30.76 -8.08 11.25
C LEU A 430 -32.19 -7.98 10.69
N TYR A 431 -32.37 -7.35 9.52
CA TYR A 431 -33.66 -7.28 8.82
C TYR A 431 -34.25 -8.66 8.57
N VAL A 432 -33.45 -9.60 8.07
CA VAL A 432 -33.87 -10.97 7.82
C VAL A 432 -34.32 -11.67 9.10
N HIS A 433 -33.52 -11.55 10.18
CA HIS A 433 -33.84 -12.19 11.47
C HIS A 433 -35.08 -11.59 12.17
N ILE A 434 -35.46 -10.32 11.86
CA ILE A 434 -36.67 -9.70 12.37
C ILE A 434 -37.90 -10.13 11.56
N ASN A 435 -37.74 -10.41 10.26
CA ASN A 435 -38.88 -10.64 9.36
C ASN A 435 -39.15 -12.13 9.05
N GLN A 436 -38.17 -13.00 9.20
CA GLN A 436 -38.34 -14.43 8.98
C GLN A 436 -38.54 -15.21 10.28
N LYS A 437 -39.49 -16.16 10.30
CA LYS A 437 -39.75 -17.01 11.49
C LYS A 437 -38.57 -17.96 11.77
N ASN A 438 -37.99 -18.55 10.73
CA ASN A 438 -36.86 -19.48 10.82
C ASN A 438 -35.78 -19.03 9.80
N PRO A 439 -34.98 -18.01 10.11
CA PRO A 439 -33.92 -17.56 9.21
C PRO A 439 -32.87 -18.64 9.03
N ASN A 440 -32.46 -18.88 7.79
CA ASN A 440 -31.41 -19.83 7.49
C ASN A 440 -30.06 -19.32 8.05
N PRO A 441 -29.40 -20.06 8.95
CA PRO A 441 -28.12 -19.65 9.52
C PRO A 441 -27.01 -19.49 8.46
N PHE A 442 -27.06 -20.22 7.34
CA PHE A 442 -26.12 -20.05 6.24
C PHE A 442 -26.21 -18.67 5.57
N LEU A 443 -27.34 -17.99 5.67
CA LEU A 443 -27.47 -16.63 5.17
C LEU A 443 -26.51 -15.65 5.86
N LEU A 444 -26.22 -15.85 7.17
CA LEU A 444 -25.24 -15.05 7.90
C LEU A 444 -23.82 -15.22 7.34
N VAL A 445 -23.47 -16.40 6.86
CA VAL A 445 -22.17 -16.66 6.21
C VAL A 445 -22.09 -15.83 4.94
N PHE A 446 -23.09 -15.87 4.08
CA PHE A 446 -23.11 -15.05 2.87
C PHE A 446 -23.08 -13.55 3.15
N LEU A 447 -23.81 -13.08 4.15
CA LEU A 447 -23.79 -11.68 4.57
C LEU A 447 -22.49 -11.27 5.28
N GLY A 448 -21.67 -12.21 5.70
CA GLY A 448 -20.30 -12.00 6.19
C GLY A 448 -19.25 -11.84 5.07
N ILE A 449 -19.53 -12.28 3.83
CA ILE A 449 -18.58 -12.23 2.72
C ILE A 449 -18.07 -10.79 2.44
N PRO A 450 -18.89 -9.73 2.42
CA PRO A 450 -18.37 -8.38 2.25
C PRO A 450 -17.36 -7.95 3.30
N ALA A 451 -17.52 -8.40 4.55
CA ALA A 451 -16.54 -8.15 5.61
C ALA A 451 -15.20 -8.85 5.33
N LEU A 452 -15.24 -10.10 4.84
CA LEU A 452 -14.04 -10.82 4.45
C LEU A 452 -13.33 -10.15 3.27
N PHE A 453 -14.06 -9.65 2.29
CA PHE A 453 -13.48 -8.92 1.15
C PHE A 453 -12.82 -7.61 1.56
N ILE A 454 -13.40 -6.90 2.51
CA ILE A 454 -12.79 -5.68 3.08
C ILE A 454 -11.53 -5.99 3.89
N LEU A 455 -11.49 -7.14 4.58
CA LEU A 455 -10.34 -7.55 5.39
C LEU A 455 -9.24 -8.26 4.58
N SER A 456 -9.54 -8.78 3.39
CA SER A 456 -8.59 -9.55 2.59
C SER A 456 -7.32 -8.79 2.16
N PRO A 457 -7.31 -7.45 2.01
CA PRO A 457 -6.09 -6.70 1.71
C PRO A 457 -5.16 -6.46 2.92
N PHE A 458 -5.61 -6.82 4.12
CA PHE A 458 -4.87 -6.67 5.37
C PHE A 458 -4.45 -8.04 5.93
#